data_e2d609e85c39b93283709a0e28bb1023
#
_entry.id   e2d609e85c39b93283709a0e28bb1023
#
_cell.length_a   1.000
_cell.length_b   1.000
_cell.length_c   1.000
_cell.angle_alpha   90.00
_cell.angle_beta   90.00
_cell.angle_gamma   90.00
#
_symmetry.space_group_name_H-M   'P 1'
#
loop_
_entity.id
_entity.type
_entity.pdbx_description
1 polymer ?
#
loop_
_entity_poly.entity_id
_entity_poly.type
_entity_poly.pdbx_seq_one_letter_code
_entity_poly.pdbx_strand_id
1 'polypeptide(L)'
;MIYLDSAATSLLKPPSVARATAMAVRTMASPGRGGHSAAMRAADTVFACREAAAELFHVPEPERVVFTMNATHALNIAIHSLVSPGDPVVITG
;
A
#
# COMPACT_ATOMS: atom_id res chain seq x y z
N MET A 1 -27.93 -3.09 7.46
CA MET A 1 -26.85 -3.26 8.46
C MET A 1 -26.12 -1.92 8.63
N ILE A 2 -25.92 -1.49 9.87
CA ILE A 2 -25.11 -0.30 10.18
C ILE A 2 -23.72 -0.80 10.58
N TYR A 3 -22.69 -0.36 9.84
CA TYR A 3 -21.29 -0.73 10.10
C TYR A 3 -20.53 0.49 10.64
N LEU A 4 -20.00 0.39 11.84
CA LEU A 4 -19.35 1.48 12.56
C LEU A 4 -17.86 1.22 12.85
N ASP A 5 -17.29 0.17 12.27
CA ASP A 5 -15.90 -0.25 12.54
C ASP A 5 -14.97 -0.05 11.32
N SER A 6 -15.21 0.99 10.55
CA SER A 6 -14.37 1.32 9.38
C SER A 6 -12.93 1.67 9.73
N ALA A 7 -12.66 2.01 10.99
CA ALA A 7 -11.30 2.25 11.47
C ALA A 7 -10.46 0.96 11.50
N ALA A 8 -11.08 -0.17 11.78
CA ALA A 8 -10.39 -1.48 11.70
C ALA A 8 -10.23 -1.94 10.26
N THR A 9 -11.31 -1.90 9.47
CA THR A 9 -11.30 -2.16 8.03
C THR A 9 -12.59 -1.65 7.38
N SER A 10 -12.51 -1.25 6.13
CA SER A 10 -13.71 -0.88 5.36
C SER A 10 -14.48 -2.13 4.94
N LEU A 11 -15.76 -2.25 5.34
CA LEU A 11 -16.62 -3.35 4.91
C LEU A 11 -17.07 -3.17 3.45
N LEU A 12 -17.63 -1.99 3.16
CA LEU A 12 -18.12 -1.67 1.83
C LEU A 12 -16.99 -1.06 1.00
N LYS A 13 -16.56 -1.78 -0.01
CA LYS A 13 -15.54 -1.34 -0.96
C LYS A 13 -16.22 -0.95 -2.28
N PRO A 14 -15.69 0.06 -2.99
CA PRO A 14 -16.18 0.34 -4.36
C PRO A 14 -16.14 -0.91 -5.24
N PRO A 15 -17.13 -1.14 -6.12
CA PRO A 15 -17.14 -2.31 -7.01
C PRO A 15 -15.90 -2.44 -7.91
N SER A 16 -15.20 -1.32 -8.16
CA SER A 16 -13.94 -1.28 -8.90
C SER A 16 -12.83 -2.08 -8.21
N VAL A 17 -12.82 -2.12 -6.87
CA VAL A 17 -11.80 -2.87 -6.09
C VAL A 17 -11.91 -4.37 -6.38
N ALA A 18 -13.12 -4.93 -6.27
CA ALA A 18 -13.34 -6.36 -6.54
C ALA A 18 -12.99 -6.72 -7.99
N ARG A 19 -13.36 -5.86 -8.94
CA ARG A 19 -13.03 -6.08 -10.37
C ARG A 19 -11.54 -6.03 -10.63
N ALA A 20 -10.84 -5.04 -10.09
CA ALA A 20 -9.39 -4.90 -10.23
C ALA A 20 -8.65 -6.10 -9.64
N THR A 21 -9.05 -6.55 -8.44
CA THR A 21 -8.47 -7.74 -7.79
C THR A 21 -8.67 -9.00 -8.64
N ALA A 22 -9.88 -9.22 -9.13
CA ALA A 22 -10.17 -10.38 -9.98
C ALA A 22 -9.39 -10.35 -11.31
N MET A 23 -9.22 -9.16 -11.89
CA MET A 23 -8.39 -8.98 -13.10
C MET A 23 -6.93 -9.27 -12.81
N ALA A 24 -6.38 -8.73 -11.71
CA ALA A 24 -5.00 -8.95 -11.32
C ALA A 24 -4.67 -10.44 -11.16
N VAL A 25 -5.52 -11.18 -10.43
CA VAL A 25 -5.35 -12.64 -10.23
C VAL A 25 -5.32 -13.42 -11.55
N ARG A 26 -6.10 -12.97 -12.55
CA ARG A 26 -6.21 -13.66 -13.84
C ARG A 26 -5.11 -13.30 -14.85
N THR A 27 -4.52 -12.11 -14.76
CA THR A 27 -3.74 -11.54 -15.86
C THR A 27 -2.36 -11.06 -15.48
N MET A 28 -2.05 -10.99 -14.20
CA MET A 28 -0.77 -10.48 -13.70
C MET A 28 0.12 -11.60 -13.16
N ALA A 29 1.42 -11.38 -13.27
CA ALA A 29 2.45 -12.23 -12.66
C ALA A 29 3.28 -11.41 -11.67
N SER A 30 4.41 -11.93 -11.22
CA SER A 30 5.28 -11.25 -10.26
C SER A 30 5.87 -9.97 -10.86
N PRO A 31 5.67 -8.81 -10.25
CA PRO A 31 6.26 -7.56 -10.73
C PRO A 31 7.78 -7.58 -10.59
N GLY A 32 8.48 -7.00 -11.56
CA GLY A 32 9.92 -6.75 -11.49
C GLY A 32 10.84 -7.95 -11.75
N ARG A 33 10.31 -9.15 -12.05
CA ARG A 33 11.12 -10.36 -12.28
C ARG A 33 11.05 -10.95 -13.69
N GLY A 34 10.31 -10.34 -14.59
CA GLY A 34 10.17 -10.84 -15.95
C GLY A 34 9.87 -9.73 -16.93
N GLY A 35 10.34 -9.90 -18.17
CA GLY A 35 10.07 -8.98 -19.29
C GLY A 35 8.81 -9.32 -20.09
N HIS A 36 8.02 -10.32 -19.66
CA HIS A 36 6.79 -10.69 -20.35
C HIS A 36 5.59 -9.80 -19.93
N SER A 37 4.59 -9.74 -20.78
CA SER A 37 3.46 -8.80 -20.64
C SER A 37 2.70 -8.87 -19.30
N ALA A 38 2.60 -10.06 -18.70
CA ALA A 38 1.92 -10.21 -17.42
C ALA A 38 2.72 -9.62 -16.24
N ALA A 39 4.06 -9.74 -16.27
CA ALA A 39 4.94 -9.13 -15.27
C ALA A 39 5.02 -7.62 -15.45
N MET A 40 5.07 -7.13 -16.69
CA MET A 40 5.04 -5.69 -16.99
C MET A 40 3.73 -5.05 -16.50
N ARG A 41 2.59 -5.65 -16.79
CA ARG A 41 1.29 -5.17 -16.24
C ARG A 41 1.27 -5.07 -14.73
N ALA A 42 1.84 -6.05 -14.04
CA ALA A 42 1.93 -6.02 -12.60
C ALA A 42 2.82 -4.86 -12.10
N ALA A 43 3.97 -4.66 -12.72
CA ALA A 43 4.88 -3.56 -12.40
C ALA A 43 4.23 -2.19 -12.65
N ASP A 44 3.59 -2.00 -13.80
CA ASP A 44 2.88 -0.76 -14.16
C ASP A 44 1.75 -0.47 -13.16
N THR A 45 1.00 -1.49 -12.74
CA THR A 45 -0.08 -1.34 -11.75
C THR A 45 0.46 -0.92 -10.39
N VAL A 46 1.56 -1.51 -9.95
CA VAL A 46 2.21 -1.12 -8.68
C VAL A 46 2.70 0.32 -8.75
N PHE A 47 3.32 0.72 -9.86
CA PHE A 47 3.81 2.08 -10.03
C PHE A 47 2.67 3.09 -10.09
N ALA A 48 1.62 2.84 -10.88
CA ALA A 48 0.44 3.70 -10.95
C ALA A 48 -0.25 3.87 -9.58
N CYS A 49 -0.26 2.83 -8.74
CA CYS A 49 -0.77 2.94 -7.38
C CYS A 49 0.12 3.83 -6.49
N ARG A 50 1.45 3.79 -6.66
CA ARG A 50 2.35 4.73 -5.98
C ARG A 50 2.13 6.17 -6.41
N GLU A 51 1.96 6.41 -7.71
CA GLU A 51 1.65 7.74 -8.25
C GLU A 51 0.36 8.29 -7.65
N ALA A 52 -0.72 7.50 -7.64
CA ALA A 52 -2.00 7.90 -7.06
C ALA A 52 -1.91 8.18 -5.55
N ALA A 53 -1.15 7.38 -4.80
CA ALA A 53 -0.91 7.62 -3.38
C ALA A 53 -0.04 8.87 -3.15
N ALA A 54 0.99 9.07 -3.95
CA ALA A 54 1.85 10.25 -3.89
C ALA A 54 1.05 11.53 -4.16
N GLU A 55 0.17 11.51 -5.15
CA GLU A 55 -0.74 12.63 -5.44
C GLU A 55 -1.68 12.91 -4.26
N LEU A 56 -2.33 11.88 -3.71
CA LEU A 56 -3.25 11.99 -2.57
C LEU A 56 -2.60 12.59 -1.32
N PHE A 57 -1.36 12.20 -1.03
CA PHE A 57 -0.63 12.63 0.16
C PHE A 57 0.37 13.76 -0.10
N HIS A 58 0.39 14.33 -1.30
CA HIS A 58 1.32 15.38 -1.71
C HIS A 58 2.80 15.00 -1.51
N VAL A 59 3.13 13.74 -1.79
CA VAL A 59 4.51 13.25 -1.79
C VAL A 59 5.13 13.57 -3.15
N PRO A 60 6.31 14.24 -3.21
CA PRO A 60 6.87 14.71 -4.48
C PRO A 60 7.25 13.59 -5.45
N GLU A 61 7.75 12.46 -4.91
CA GLU A 61 8.25 11.35 -5.72
C GLU A 61 7.51 10.05 -5.35
N PRO A 62 6.88 9.37 -6.34
CA PRO A 62 6.18 8.10 -6.11
C PRO A 62 7.05 6.99 -5.52
N GLU A 63 8.36 7.05 -5.74
CA GLU A 63 9.34 6.10 -5.21
C GLU A 63 9.44 6.13 -3.68
N ARG A 64 9.01 7.22 -3.07
CA ARG A 64 8.92 7.35 -1.59
C ARG A 64 7.71 6.64 -0.99
N VAL A 65 6.79 6.17 -1.81
CA VAL A 65 5.64 5.38 -1.37
C VAL A 65 6.05 3.91 -1.32
N VAL A 66 6.04 3.32 -0.14
CA VAL A 66 6.43 1.92 0.08
C VAL A 66 5.21 1.11 0.52
N PHE A 67 4.93 0.01 -0.17
CA PHE A 67 3.89 -0.92 0.23
C PHE A 67 4.38 -1.87 1.31
N THR A 68 3.52 -2.11 2.29
CA THR A 68 3.75 -3.06 3.38
C THR A 68 2.58 -4.03 3.47
N MET A 69 2.74 -5.10 4.24
CA MET A 69 1.68 -6.11 4.38
C MET A 69 0.47 -5.58 5.17
N ASN A 70 0.70 -4.67 6.11
CA ASN A 70 -0.33 -4.05 6.95
C ASN A 70 0.26 -2.83 7.69
N ALA A 71 -0.61 -2.11 8.42
CA ALA A 71 -0.21 -0.93 9.19
C ALA A 71 0.82 -1.26 10.30
N THR A 72 0.69 -2.40 10.95
CA THR A 72 1.65 -2.84 11.98
C THR A 72 3.06 -2.99 11.40
N HIS A 73 3.18 -3.60 10.21
CA HIS A 73 4.45 -3.72 9.50
C HIS A 73 5.02 -2.35 9.13
N ALA A 74 4.17 -1.45 8.60
CA ALA A 74 4.57 -0.08 8.26
C ALA A 74 5.08 0.70 9.47
N LEU A 75 4.37 0.63 10.60
CA LEU A 75 4.77 1.30 11.85
C LEU A 75 6.08 0.76 12.40
N ASN A 76 6.29 -0.56 12.37
CA ASN A 76 7.57 -1.13 12.79
C ASN A 76 8.73 -0.68 11.91
N ILE A 77 8.55 -0.65 10.58
CA ILE A 77 9.57 -0.11 9.67
C ILE A 77 9.87 1.36 10.02
N ALA A 78 8.84 2.18 10.19
CA ALA A 78 9.01 3.60 10.51
C ALA A 78 9.75 3.79 11.84
N ILE A 79 9.35 3.10 12.91
CA ILE A 79 9.99 3.18 14.22
C ILE A 79 11.47 2.78 14.13
N HIS A 80 11.76 1.62 13.53
CA HIS A 80 13.14 1.14 13.41
C HIS A 80 14.03 2.00 12.51
N SER A 81 13.43 2.74 11.58
CA SER A 81 14.17 3.60 10.66
C SER A 81 14.39 5.02 11.19
N LEU A 82 13.50 5.53 12.05
CA LEU A 82 13.48 6.92 12.48
C LEU A 82 13.91 7.12 13.94
N VAL A 83 13.79 6.09 14.78
CA VAL A 83 14.08 6.19 16.22
C VAL A 83 15.43 5.53 16.53
N SER A 84 16.31 6.27 17.18
CA SER A 84 17.62 5.79 17.67
C SER A 84 17.57 5.47 19.16
N PRO A 85 18.45 4.58 19.66
CA PRO A 85 18.56 4.36 21.10
C PRO A 85 18.83 5.67 21.86
N GLY A 86 17.98 5.98 22.85
CA GLY A 86 18.05 7.20 23.65
C GLY A 86 17.15 8.35 23.18
N ASP A 87 16.49 8.22 22.03
CA ASP A 87 15.52 9.23 21.60
C ASP A 87 14.28 9.23 22.51
N PRO A 88 13.75 10.42 22.86
CA PRO A 88 12.51 10.52 23.61
C PRO A 88 11.31 10.09 22.72
N VAL A 89 10.50 9.20 23.23
CA VAL A 89 9.27 8.74 22.58
C VAL A 89 8.08 9.08 23.45
N VAL A 90 7.11 9.78 22.90
CA VAL A 90 5.84 10.11 23.58
C VAL A 90 4.76 9.14 23.09
N ILE A 91 4.07 8.50 24.03
CA ILE A 91 2.95 7.62 23.76
C ILE A 91 1.69 8.12 24.46
N THR A 92 0.54 7.84 23.89
CA THR A 92 -0.75 8.04 24.57
C THR A 92 -0.98 6.89 25.55
N GLY A 93 -1.43 7.25 26.76
CA GLY A 93 -1.84 6.28 27.79
C GLY A 93 -3.27 5.82 27.61
#